data_f1f54befa8e07dbaa17ca7a3bf33338e
#
_entry.id   f1f54befa8e07dbaa17ca7a3bf33338e
#
_cell.length_a   1.000
_cell.length_b   1.000
_cell.length_c   1.000
_cell.angle_alpha   90.00
_cell.angle_beta   90.00
_cell.angle_gamma   90.00
#
_symmetry.space_group_name_H-M   'P 1'
#
loop_
_entity.id
_entity.type
_entity.pdbx_description
1 polymer ?
#
loop_
_entity_poly.entity_id
_entity_poly.type
_entity_poly.pdbx_seq_one_letter_code
_entity_poly.pdbx_strand_id
1 'polypeptide(L)'
;MEALAALGREFVCIEREISLMGHRTPLYEEHVKAGARIVDFGGWDMPLHYGSQIAEHHAVRRRAGIFDVSHMRAVEVRGADARAFLRHVLANDVDRLAVPGKALYGCLLNEQGGVLDDLITYFIAPDRFRLIVNAGPASGDIAWLRRHAEPFAVEITPRPDLAMLAVQGPQADEAASRVLDAVAFAALGRLKPFHATFAGDTFVARTGYTGERGFEMLVDAHEAVALWRRFVAHGVVPAGLGARDTLRLEAGMNLYGHEMDEHVSPLESGLAWTVSLATDREFIGRSALLRQRAQGLARRLTGLVLQGAGVVRAGQEVRGPFGVGTVTSGSFSPTLSRGIGLVRVPIAALDGEACELVGRSGQVLGARLVAPPFVRDGRALIDL
;
A
#
# COMPACT_ATOMS: atom_id res chain seq x y z
N MET A 1 -37.88 -33.76 -22.23
CA MET A 1 -36.51 -33.29 -22.57
C MET A 1 -36.33 -31.80 -22.27
N GLU A 2 -37.36 -30.97 -22.34
CA GLU A 2 -37.29 -29.53 -22.00
C GLU A 2 -37.07 -29.20 -20.50
N ALA A 3 -37.54 -30.04 -19.60
CA ALA A 3 -37.37 -29.82 -18.15
C ALA A 3 -35.91 -30.03 -17.65
N LEU A 4 -35.14 -30.91 -18.29
CA LEU A 4 -33.73 -31.15 -18.01
C LEU A 4 -32.82 -30.03 -18.52
N ALA A 5 -33.24 -29.33 -19.60
CA ALA A 5 -32.53 -28.19 -20.14
C ALA A 5 -32.70 -26.90 -19.30
N ALA A 6 -33.81 -26.76 -18.61
CA ALA A 6 -34.08 -25.63 -17.70
C ALA A 6 -33.22 -25.72 -16.41
N LEU A 7 -33.18 -26.94 -15.80
CA LEU A 7 -32.34 -27.18 -14.62
C LEU A 7 -30.83 -26.98 -14.89
N GLY A 8 -30.35 -27.34 -16.07
CA GLY A 8 -28.96 -27.14 -16.46
C GLY A 8 -28.59 -25.65 -16.65
N ARG A 9 -29.54 -24.79 -17.04
CA ARG A 9 -29.31 -23.35 -17.19
C ARG A 9 -29.32 -22.60 -15.85
N GLU A 10 -30.15 -23.02 -14.90
CA GLU A 10 -30.15 -22.44 -13.56
C GLU A 10 -28.87 -22.81 -12.79
N PHE A 11 -28.37 -24.05 -12.89
CA PHE A 11 -27.11 -24.45 -12.27
C PHE A 11 -25.90 -23.70 -12.87
N VAL A 12 -25.86 -23.50 -14.19
CA VAL A 12 -24.78 -22.74 -14.85
C VAL A 12 -24.85 -21.25 -14.49
N CYS A 13 -26.07 -20.68 -14.23
CA CYS A 13 -26.19 -19.30 -13.76
C CYS A 13 -25.72 -19.17 -12.31
N ILE A 14 -26.04 -20.11 -11.45
CA ILE A 14 -25.61 -20.11 -10.03
C ILE A 14 -24.11 -20.31 -9.91
N GLU A 15 -23.52 -21.22 -10.69
CA GLU A 15 -22.05 -21.37 -10.74
C GLU A 15 -21.33 -20.14 -11.33
N ARG A 16 -21.92 -19.41 -12.28
CA ARG A 16 -21.38 -18.17 -12.81
C ARG A 16 -21.52 -17.01 -11.80
N GLU A 17 -22.61 -16.93 -11.02
CA GLU A 17 -22.75 -15.93 -9.96
C GLU A 17 -21.79 -16.20 -8.79
N ILE A 18 -21.57 -17.46 -8.41
CA ILE A 18 -20.60 -17.84 -7.37
C ILE A 18 -19.15 -17.55 -7.83
N SER A 19 -18.86 -17.65 -9.12
CA SER A 19 -17.54 -17.34 -9.70
C SER A 19 -17.26 -15.84 -9.88
N LEU A 20 -18.24 -14.95 -9.64
CA LEU A 20 -18.15 -13.49 -9.76
C LEU A 20 -18.11 -12.77 -8.41
N MET A 21 -18.21 -13.48 -7.29
CA MET A 21 -18.12 -12.86 -5.96
C MET A 21 -16.66 -12.86 -5.51
N GLY A 22 -16.07 -11.66 -5.31
CA GLY A 22 -14.76 -11.47 -4.73
C GLY A 22 -14.72 -11.94 -3.26
N HIS A 23 -13.49 -12.02 -2.72
CA HIS A 23 -13.33 -12.18 -1.28
C HIS A 23 -13.94 -10.98 -0.56
N ARG A 24 -14.53 -11.19 0.62
CA ARG A 24 -15.16 -10.15 1.43
C ARG A 24 -14.43 -9.97 2.73
N THR A 25 -14.25 -8.71 3.13
CA THR A 25 -13.77 -8.38 4.46
C THR A 25 -14.86 -8.56 5.50
N PRO A 26 -14.54 -8.62 6.80
CA PRO A 26 -15.55 -8.63 7.86
C PRO A 26 -16.47 -7.39 7.84
N LEU A 27 -16.08 -6.32 7.17
CA LEU A 27 -16.79 -5.04 7.09
C LEU A 27 -17.66 -4.90 5.84
N TYR A 28 -17.67 -5.88 4.94
CA TYR A 28 -18.41 -5.81 3.68
C TYR A 28 -19.85 -5.34 3.84
N GLU A 29 -20.60 -5.95 4.77
CA GLU A 29 -22.00 -5.59 5.02
C GLU A 29 -22.16 -4.15 5.57
N GLU A 30 -21.19 -3.64 6.31
CA GLU A 30 -21.19 -2.25 6.77
C GLU A 30 -20.96 -1.27 5.61
N HIS A 31 -20.13 -1.65 4.65
CA HIS A 31 -19.92 -0.85 3.44
C HIS A 31 -21.19 -0.78 2.60
N VAL A 32 -21.86 -1.91 2.40
CA VAL A 32 -23.13 -1.98 1.66
C VAL A 32 -24.22 -1.15 2.36
N LYS A 33 -24.38 -1.30 3.69
CA LYS A 33 -25.35 -0.51 4.49
C LYS A 33 -25.05 1.00 4.44
N ALA A 34 -23.78 1.39 4.36
CA ALA A 34 -23.37 2.78 4.23
C ALA A 34 -23.53 3.33 2.79
N GLY A 35 -24.05 2.54 1.85
CA GLY A 35 -24.25 2.94 0.46
C GLY A 35 -22.95 3.05 -0.36
N ALA A 36 -21.91 2.34 0.03
CA ALA A 36 -20.64 2.36 -0.69
C ALA A 36 -20.80 1.74 -2.09
N ARG A 37 -20.11 2.35 -3.07
CA ARG A 37 -19.91 1.71 -4.37
C ARG A 37 -18.84 0.65 -4.23
N ILE A 38 -19.25 -0.61 -4.37
CA ILE A 38 -18.35 -1.75 -4.30
C ILE A 38 -17.72 -2.02 -5.67
N VAL A 39 -16.44 -2.36 -5.69
CA VAL A 39 -15.67 -2.75 -6.88
C VAL A 39 -14.74 -3.91 -6.56
N ASP A 40 -14.33 -4.65 -7.60
CA ASP A 40 -13.25 -5.61 -7.48
C ASP A 40 -11.91 -4.88 -7.28
N PHE A 41 -11.16 -5.31 -6.30
CA PHE A 41 -9.79 -4.85 -6.04
C PHE A 41 -8.90 -6.05 -5.69
N GLY A 42 -8.19 -6.57 -6.70
CA GLY A 42 -7.32 -7.72 -6.53
C GLY A 42 -8.06 -8.98 -6.03
N GLY A 43 -9.27 -9.21 -6.51
CA GLY A 43 -10.13 -10.34 -6.12
C GLY A 43 -10.93 -10.11 -4.83
N TRP A 44 -10.97 -8.87 -4.32
CA TRP A 44 -11.74 -8.49 -3.13
C TRP A 44 -12.85 -7.51 -3.48
N ASP A 45 -14.05 -7.72 -2.92
CA ASP A 45 -15.18 -6.77 -2.98
C ASP A 45 -14.90 -5.60 -2.02
N MET A 46 -14.41 -4.46 -2.53
CA MET A 46 -13.96 -3.33 -1.71
C MET A 46 -14.73 -2.05 -2.02
N PRO A 47 -14.93 -1.16 -1.02
CA PRO A 47 -15.58 0.13 -1.23
C PRO A 47 -14.68 1.07 -2.03
N LEU A 48 -15.16 1.50 -3.22
CA LEU A 48 -14.49 2.54 -4.00
C LEU A 48 -14.66 3.93 -3.36
N HIS A 49 -15.90 4.23 -2.95
CA HIS A 49 -16.26 5.46 -2.22
C HIS A 49 -17.64 5.30 -1.56
N TYR A 50 -17.96 6.20 -0.61
CA TYR A 50 -19.24 6.31 0.09
C TYR A 50 -20.04 7.55 -0.37
N GLY A 51 -19.97 7.85 -1.66
CA GLY A 51 -20.63 8.99 -2.30
C GLY A 51 -19.66 9.86 -3.09
N SER A 52 -18.59 10.36 -2.46
CA SER A 52 -17.61 11.23 -3.13
C SER A 52 -16.19 10.98 -2.66
N GLN A 53 -15.38 10.36 -3.50
CA GLN A 53 -13.97 10.16 -3.22
C GLN A 53 -13.20 11.47 -2.93
N ILE A 54 -13.63 12.60 -3.53
CA ILE A 54 -13.01 13.92 -3.28
C ILE A 54 -13.35 14.43 -1.89
N ALA A 55 -14.62 14.28 -1.46
CA ALA A 55 -15.04 14.67 -0.10
C ALA A 55 -14.34 13.82 0.96
N GLU A 56 -14.22 12.52 0.73
CA GLU A 56 -13.48 11.56 1.59
C GLU A 56 -12.00 11.92 1.66
N HIS A 57 -11.36 12.21 0.53
CA HIS A 57 -9.99 12.70 0.47
C HIS A 57 -9.80 13.94 1.35
N HIS A 58 -10.66 14.96 1.19
CA HIS A 58 -10.58 16.17 2.00
C HIS A 58 -10.91 15.93 3.48
N ALA A 59 -11.75 14.96 3.80
CA ALA A 59 -12.01 14.58 5.19
C ALA A 59 -10.73 14.04 5.85
N VAL A 60 -9.98 13.19 5.16
CA VAL A 60 -8.67 12.67 5.64
C VAL A 60 -7.66 13.81 5.78
N ARG A 61 -7.56 14.73 4.81
CA ARG A 61 -6.61 15.85 4.87
C ARG A 61 -6.92 16.87 5.98
N ARG A 62 -8.18 17.07 6.34
CA ARG A 62 -8.62 18.16 7.23
C ARG A 62 -9.12 17.70 8.60
N ARG A 63 -9.52 16.44 8.72
CA ARG A 63 -10.13 15.85 9.92
C ARG A 63 -9.57 14.45 10.20
N ALA A 64 -10.39 13.43 10.07
CA ALA A 64 -10.00 12.03 10.13
C ALA A 64 -10.88 11.19 9.21
N GLY A 65 -10.28 10.25 8.50
CA GLY A 65 -10.95 9.20 7.75
C GLY A 65 -10.55 7.82 8.26
N ILE A 66 -11.46 6.85 8.11
CA ILE A 66 -11.21 5.45 8.40
C ILE A 66 -11.34 4.62 7.14
N PHE A 67 -10.35 3.73 6.92
CA PHE A 67 -10.29 2.80 5.81
C PHE A 67 -10.38 1.37 6.32
N ASP A 68 -11.17 0.55 5.66
CA ASP A 68 -11.03 -0.89 5.74
C ASP A 68 -9.86 -1.31 4.84
N VAL A 69 -8.84 -1.88 5.44
CA VAL A 69 -7.67 -2.44 4.74
C VAL A 69 -7.48 -3.92 5.08
N SER A 70 -8.57 -4.59 5.47
CA SER A 70 -8.56 -6.01 5.86
C SER A 70 -8.30 -6.98 4.70
N HIS A 71 -8.32 -6.50 3.45
CA HIS A 71 -7.83 -7.25 2.29
C HIS A 71 -6.32 -7.50 2.32
N MET A 72 -5.53 -6.65 3.00
CA MET A 72 -4.12 -6.93 3.27
C MET A 72 -3.98 -8.10 4.25
N ARG A 73 -2.85 -8.82 4.18
CA ARG A 73 -2.64 -10.02 4.98
C ARG A 73 -1.56 -9.83 6.02
N ALA A 74 -1.92 -10.11 7.28
CA ALA A 74 -0.93 -10.28 8.33
C ALA A 74 -0.38 -11.71 8.28
N VAL A 75 0.95 -11.83 8.37
CA VAL A 75 1.67 -13.11 8.40
C VAL A 75 2.62 -13.10 9.58
N GLU A 76 2.50 -14.06 10.48
CA GLU A 76 3.46 -14.27 11.56
C GLU A 76 4.64 -15.11 11.06
N VAL A 77 5.83 -14.67 11.40
CA VAL A 77 7.08 -15.43 11.22
C VAL A 77 7.63 -15.71 12.60
N ARG A 78 7.67 -16.98 13.01
CA ARG A 78 8.11 -17.41 14.34
C ARG A 78 9.16 -18.50 14.26
N GLY A 79 10.09 -18.49 15.18
CA GLY A 79 11.09 -19.54 15.32
C GLY A 79 12.48 -19.01 15.65
N ALA A 80 13.37 -19.88 16.05
CA ALA A 80 14.73 -19.54 16.45
C ALA A 80 15.50 -18.82 15.33
N ASP A 81 15.21 -19.18 14.06
CA ASP A 81 15.88 -18.61 12.89
C ASP A 81 15.06 -17.50 12.21
N ALA A 82 13.99 -16.97 12.84
CA ALA A 82 13.11 -15.98 12.23
C ALA A 82 13.88 -14.76 11.70
N ARG A 83 14.84 -14.23 12.44
CA ARG A 83 15.69 -13.11 12.01
C ARG A 83 16.61 -13.50 10.85
N ALA A 84 17.27 -14.66 10.93
CA ALA A 84 18.16 -15.13 9.86
C ALA A 84 17.39 -15.38 8.56
N PHE A 85 16.20 -15.97 8.65
CA PHE A 85 15.29 -16.16 7.54
C PHE A 85 14.89 -14.83 6.89
N LEU A 86 14.43 -13.86 7.69
CA LEU A 86 14.03 -12.55 7.16
C LEU A 86 15.21 -11.77 6.56
N ARG A 87 16.41 -11.95 7.08
CA ARG A 87 17.64 -11.42 6.47
C ARG A 87 17.94 -12.04 5.10
N HIS A 88 17.53 -13.29 4.89
CA HIS A 88 17.70 -13.98 3.62
C HIS A 88 16.67 -13.54 2.56
N VAL A 89 15.40 -13.35 2.97
CA VAL A 89 14.30 -13.10 2.02
C VAL A 89 13.99 -11.63 1.77
N LEU A 90 14.37 -10.70 2.66
CA LEU A 90 14.07 -9.27 2.51
C LEU A 90 15.26 -8.50 1.94
N ALA A 91 15.00 -7.58 1.02
CA ALA A 91 16.01 -6.67 0.49
C ALA A 91 16.54 -5.69 1.55
N ASN A 92 15.69 -5.27 2.50
CA ASN A 92 16.09 -4.45 3.64
C ASN A 92 16.67 -5.32 4.77
N ASP A 93 17.53 -4.76 5.60
CA ASP A 93 18.17 -5.51 6.67
C ASP A 93 17.39 -5.40 7.99
N VAL A 94 16.78 -6.50 8.40
CA VAL A 94 16.02 -6.59 9.65
C VAL A 94 16.88 -6.47 10.93
N ASP A 95 18.22 -6.50 10.84
CA ASP A 95 19.09 -6.19 11.97
C ASP A 95 18.97 -4.72 12.42
N ARG A 96 18.42 -3.86 11.56
CA ARG A 96 18.03 -2.48 11.92
C ARG A 96 16.85 -2.43 12.91
N LEU A 97 16.15 -3.54 13.09
CA LEU A 97 15.04 -3.69 14.03
C LEU A 97 15.59 -4.18 15.39
N ALA A 98 16.19 -3.25 16.14
CA ALA A 98 16.83 -3.53 17.44
C ALA A 98 15.88 -3.45 18.64
N VAL A 99 14.72 -2.78 18.48
CA VAL A 99 13.77 -2.52 19.56
C VAL A 99 12.41 -3.15 19.21
N PRO A 100 11.79 -3.93 20.12
CA PRO A 100 10.44 -4.44 19.93
C PRO A 100 9.46 -3.33 19.58
N GLY A 101 8.56 -3.62 18.65
CA GLY A 101 7.60 -2.67 18.10
C GLY A 101 8.11 -1.88 16.90
N LYS A 102 9.41 -1.76 16.67
CA LYS A 102 9.92 -1.06 15.49
C LYS A 102 9.54 -1.79 14.20
N ALA A 103 9.16 -1.02 13.18
CA ALA A 103 8.81 -1.52 11.86
C ALA A 103 9.85 -1.14 10.80
N LEU A 104 9.89 -1.93 9.73
CA LEU A 104 10.75 -1.74 8.57
C LEU A 104 9.94 -1.97 7.31
N TYR A 105 9.97 -1.01 6.39
CA TYR A 105 9.44 -1.19 5.05
C TYR A 105 10.52 -1.78 4.14
N GLY A 106 10.16 -2.74 3.30
CA GLY A 106 11.09 -3.43 2.41
C GLY A 106 10.39 -4.20 1.32
N CYS A 107 11.17 -4.87 0.47
CA CYS A 107 10.67 -5.64 -0.66
C CYS A 107 11.09 -7.11 -0.54
N LEU A 108 10.21 -8.01 -0.98
CA LEU A 108 10.55 -9.34 -1.45
C LEU A 108 11.00 -9.24 -2.91
N LEU A 109 12.08 -9.93 -3.26
CA LEU A 109 12.63 -9.89 -4.61
C LEU A 109 12.71 -11.30 -5.20
N ASN A 110 12.61 -11.38 -6.52
CA ASN A 110 13.05 -12.56 -7.24
C ASN A 110 14.58 -12.55 -7.44
N GLU A 111 15.14 -13.63 -7.96
CA GLU A 111 16.58 -13.76 -8.21
C GLU A 111 17.12 -12.76 -9.23
N GLN A 112 16.26 -12.24 -10.10
CA GLN A 112 16.57 -11.22 -11.11
C GLN A 112 16.53 -9.80 -10.55
N GLY A 113 16.12 -9.63 -9.27
CA GLY A 113 16.05 -8.36 -8.57
C GLY A 113 14.75 -7.58 -8.79
N GLY A 114 13.76 -8.17 -9.48
CA GLY A 114 12.42 -7.61 -9.60
C GLY A 114 11.64 -7.75 -8.28
N VAL A 115 10.69 -6.85 -8.04
CA VAL A 115 9.90 -6.80 -6.82
C VAL A 115 8.74 -7.79 -6.90
N LEU A 116 8.68 -8.74 -5.99
CA LEU A 116 7.54 -9.66 -5.84
C LEU A 116 6.42 -9.03 -5.02
N ASP A 117 6.78 -8.33 -3.95
CA ASP A 117 5.88 -7.49 -3.16
C ASP A 117 6.67 -6.48 -2.33
N ASP A 118 6.00 -5.40 -1.91
CA ASP A 118 6.46 -4.46 -0.90
C ASP A 118 5.65 -4.64 0.39
N LEU A 119 6.32 -4.63 1.53
CA LEU A 119 5.69 -4.99 2.79
C LEU A 119 6.28 -4.27 3.99
N ILE A 120 5.51 -4.28 5.08
CA ILE A 120 5.99 -3.81 6.38
C ILE A 120 6.30 -5.02 7.28
N THR A 121 7.50 -5.02 7.86
CA THR A 121 7.96 -6.00 8.85
C THR A 121 8.00 -5.37 10.23
N TYR A 122 7.23 -5.89 11.18
CA TYR A 122 7.24 -5.49 12.58
C TYR A 122 8.06 -6.47 13.41
N PHE A 123 9.01 -5.96 14.20
CA PHE A 123 9.76 -6.75 15.18
C PHE A 123 8.97 -6.84 16.48
N ILE A 124 8.54 -8.03 16.87
CA ILE A 124 7.75 -8.27 18.09
C ILE A 124 8.64 -8.82 19.20
N ALA A 125 9.42 -9.83 18.89
CA ALA A 125 10.36 -10.47 19.79
C ALA A 125 11.54 -11.09 18.97
N PRO A 126 12.64 -11.49 19.58
CA PRO A 126 13.79 -12.07 18.85
C PRO A 126 13.44 -13.20 17.91
N ASP A 127 12.45 -13.99 18.26
CA ASP A 127 11.93 -15.16 17.55
C ASP A 127 10.57 -14.92 16.90
N ARG A 128 10.09 -13.63 16.84
CA ARG A 128 8.75 -13.31 16.34
C ARG A 128 8.71 -12.01 15.57
N PHE A 129 8.25 -12.08 14.32
CA PHE A 129 7.99 -10.94 13.46
C PHE A 129 6.57 -11.04 12.88
N ARG A 130 6.00 -9.89 12.54
CA ARG A 130 4.75 -9.80 11.78
C ARG A 130 5.00 -9.06 10.48
N LEU A 131 4.59 -9.67 9.38
CA LEU A 131 4.60 -9.05 8.06
C LEU A 131 3.18 -8.59 7.72
N ILE A 132 3.07 -7.46 7.04
CA ILE A 132 1.83 -7.03 6.38
C ILE A 132 2.12 -6.97 4.89
N VAL A 133 1.52 -7.88 4.13
CA VAL A 133 1.69 -8.03 2.68
C VAL A 133 0.47 -7.53 1.92
N ASN A 134 0.65 -7.14 0.66
CA ASN A 134 -0.43 -6.65 -0.19
C ASN A 134 -1.42 -7.76 -0.58
N ALA A 135 -2.68 -7.38 -0.80
CA ALA A 135 -3.77 -8.31 -1.04
C ALA A 135 -3.60 -9.16 -2.31
N GLY A 136 -3.21 -8.51 -3.42
CA GLY A 136 -3.06 -9.17 -4.72
C GLY A 136 -2.00 -10.28 -4.71
N PRO A 137 -0.75 -9.99 -4.34
CA PRO A 137 0.33 -10.98 -4.33
C PRO A 137 0.31 -11.93 -3.12
N ALA A 138 -0.49 -11.70 -2.08
CA ALA A 138 -0.44 -12.40 -0.78
C ALA A 138 -0.30 -13.92 -0.86
N SER A 139 -1.05 -14.59 -1.74
CA SER A 139 -0.99 -16.05 -1.87
C SER A 139 0.37 -16.50 -2.43
N GLY A 140 0.90 -15.75 -3.41
CA GLY A 140 2.22 -15.97 -3.99
C GLY A 140 3.32 -15.73 -2.96
N ASP A 141 3.23 -14.64 -2.21
CA ASP A 141 4.19 -14.27 -1.17
C ASP A 141 4.29 -15.33 -0.08
N ILE A 142 3.14 -15.79 0.42
CA ILE A 142 3.09 -16.83 1.46
C ILE A 142 3.69 -18.14 0.93
N ALA A 143 3.37 -18.52 -0.31
CA ALA A 143 3.95 -19.71 -0.92
C ALA A 143 5.46 -19.57 -1.14
N TRP A 144 5.89 -18.38 -1.57
CA TRP A 144 7.30 -18.05 -1.77
C TRP A 144 8.07 -18.05 -0.44
N LEU A 145 7.55 -17.41 0.59
CA LEU A 145 8.12 -17.40 1.94
C LEU A 145 8.27 -18.82 2.50
N ARG A 146 7.24 -19.66 2.39
CA ARG A 146 7.27 -21.06 2.86
C ARG A 146 8.33 -21.90 2.15
N ARG A 147 8.48 -21.74 0.84
CA ARG A 147 9.51 -22.44 0.06
C ARG A 147 10.93 -22.06 0.52
N HIS A 148 11.16 -20.79 0.81
CA HIS A 148 12.46 -20.32 1.26
C HIS A 148 12.68 -20.50 2.77
N ALA A 149 11.67 -20.90 3.52
CA ALA A 149 11.74 -21.20 4.95
C ALA A 149 12.31 -22.62 5.22
N GLU A 150 12.32 -23.53 4.25
CA GLU A 150 12.72 -24.93 4.45
C GLU A 150 14.08 -25.13 5.18
N PRO A 151 15.14 -24.32 4.92
CA PRO A 151 16.42 -24.48 5.62
C PRO A 151 16.46 -23.85 7.02
N PHE A 152 15.37 -23.20 7.47
CA PHE A 152 15.33 -22.42 8.70
C PHE A 152 14.34 -23.01 9.71
N ALA A 153 14.68 -22.92 10.99
CA ALA A 153 13.76 -23.27 12.07
C ALA A 153 12.71 -22.16 12.29
N VAL A 154 11.79 -22.02 11.33
CA VAL A 154 10.73 -21.01 11.33
C VAL A 154 9.38 -21.57 10.88
N GLU A 155 8.32 -20.97 11.40
CA GLU A 155 6.93 -21.18 11.00
C GLU A 155 6.37 -19.92 10.35
N ILE A 156 5.71 -20.06 9.20
CA ILE A 156 5.03 -18.99 8.45
C ILE A 156 3.52 -19.18 8.58
N THR A 157 2.90 -18.35 9.41
CA THR A 157 1.48 -18.50 9.76
C THR A 157 0.68 -17.29 9.32
N PRO A 158 -0.10 -17.37 8.22
CA PRO A 158 -1.08 -16.33 7.86
C PRO A 158 -2.14 -16.17 8.96
N ARG A 159 -2.61 -14.93 9.14
CA ARG A 159 -3.60 -14.57 10.17
C ARG A 159 -4.90 -14.06 9.52
N PRO A 160 -5.71 -14.96 8.93
CA PRO A 160 -7.00 -14.58 8.33
C PRO A 160 -8.06 -14.20 9.37
N ASP A 161 -7.82 -14.52 10.63
CA ASP A 161 -8.62 -14.17 11.80
C ASP A 161 -8.51 -12.69 12.20
N LEU A 162 -7.58 -11.93 11.60
CA LEU A 162 -7.39 -10.51 11.87
C LEU A 162 -7.99 -9.64 10.76
N ALA A 163 -8.67 -8.58 11.17
CA ALA A 163 -9.04 -7.46 10.32
C ALA A 163 -8.09 -6.29 10.55
N MET A 164 -7.93 -5.45 9.53
CA MET A 164 -7.07 -4.27 9.61
C MET A 164 -7.82 -2.99 9.27
N LEU A 165 -7.77 -2.02 10.19
CA LEU A 165 -8.39 -0.69 10.06
C LEU A 165 -7.30 0.38 10.08
N ALA A 166 -7.40 1.37 9.19
CA ALA A 166 -6.51 2.54 9.19
C ALA A 166 -7.31 3.81 9.49
N VAL A 167 -6.93 4.54 10.54
CA VAL A 167 -7.50 5.86 10.88
C VAL A 167 -6.44 6.92 10.61
N GLN A 168 -6.73 7.81 9.68
CA GLN A 168 -5.74 8.74 9.12
C GLN A 168 -6.28 10.16 9.09
N GLY A 169 -5.42 11.14 9.36
CA GLY A 169 -5.73 12.56 9.32
C GLY A 169 -5.31 13.31 10.60
N PRO A 170 -5.33 14.66 10.58
CA PRO A 170 -4.86 15.48 11.71
C PRO A 170 -5.64 15.27 13.01
N GLN A 171 -6.89 14.80 12.93
CA GLN A 171 -7.74 14.51 14.10
C GLN A 171 -7.79 13.00 14.46
N ALA A 172 -6.92 12.17 13.88
CA ALA A 172 -6.92 10.73 14.14
C ALA A 172 -6.68 10.40 15.63
N ASP A 173 -5.76 11.11 16.30
CA ASP A 173 -5.48 10.91 17.72
C ASP A 173 -6.64 11.37 18.62
N GLU A 174 -7.32 12.44 18.25
CA GLU A 174 -8.53 12.89 18.94
C GLU A 174 -9.66 11.86 18.80
N ALA A 175 -9.85 11.31 17.61
CA ALA A 175 -10.80 10.23 17.39
C ALA A 175 -10.45 8.98 18.21
N ALA A 176 -9.16 8.61 18.26
CA ALA A 176 -8.69 7.50 19.09
C ALA A 176 -9.01 7.69 20.56
N SER A 177 -8.85 8.90 21.11
CA SER A 177 -9.14 9.18 22.52
C SER A 177 -10.60 8.99 22.91
N ARG A 178 -11.50 9.09 21.95
CA ARG A 178 -12.95 8.93 22.17
C ARG A 178 -13.44 7.48 21.97
N VAL A 179 -12.66 6.70 21.20
CA VAL A 179 -13.09 5.36 20.75
C VAL A 179 -12.33 4.25 21.45
N LEU A 180 -11.03 4.37 21.59
CA LEU A 180 -10.20 3.34 22.21
C LEU A 180 -10.35 3.38 23.75
N ASP A 181 -10.13 2.24 24.37
CA ASP A 181 -9.99 2.22 25.83
C ASP A 181 -8.70 2.94 26.27
N ALA A 182 -8.61 3.21 27.57
CA ALA A 182 -7.49 3.97 28.13
C ALA A 182 -6.12 3.29 27.89
N VAL A 183 -6.08 1.96 27.88
CA VAL A 183 -4.84 1.19 27.66
C VAL A 183 -4.37 1.32 26.22
N ALA A 184 -5.28 1.09 25.27
CA ALA A 184 -4.98 1.20 23.84
C ALA A 184 -4.63 2.64 23.44
N PHE A 185 -5.35 3.63 23.94
CA PHE A 185 -5.04 5.03 23.68
C PHE A 185 -3.68 5.45 24.27
N ALA A 186 -3.37 5.08 25.52
CA ALA A 186 -2.08 5.36 26.11
C ALA A 186 -0.92 4.66 25.39
N ALA A 187 -1.14 3.43 24.92
CA ALA A 187 -0.16 2.69 24.12
C ALA A 187 0.11 3.42 22.80
N LEU A 188 -0.95 3.80 22.07
CA LEU A 188 -0.86 4.55 20.82
C LEU A 188 -0.12 5.88 20.99
N GLY A 189 -0.38 6.62 22.07
CA GLY A 189 0.24 7.91 22.35
C GLY A 189 1.77 7.87 22.56
N ARG A 190 2.32 6.70 22.89
CA ARG A 190 3.77 6.49 23.07
C ARG A 190 4.50 6.09 21.79
N LEU A 191 3.76 5.71 20.75
CA LEU A 191 4.35 5.22 19.50
C LEU A 191 4.95 6.35 18.68
N LYS A 192 6.18 6.14 18.24
CA LYS A 192 6.83 6.94 17.20
C LYS A 192 6.39 6.45 15.81
N PRO A 193 6.55 7.24 14.75
CA PRO A 193 6.35 6.75 13.39
C PRO A 193 7.11 5.44 13.13
N PHE A 194 6.51 4.50 12.40
CA PHE A 194 7.04 3.16 12.16
C PHE A 194 7.33 2.36 13.45
N HIS A 195 6.47 2.53 14.45
CA HIS A 195 6.46 1.67 15.64
C HIS A 195 5.04 1.15 15.89
N ALA A 196 4.99 -0.01 16.51
CA ALA A 196 3.75 -0.70 16.88
C ALA A 196 3.86 -1.31 18.27
N THR A 197 2.73 -1.63 18.88
CA THR A 197 2.67 -2.36 20.15
C THR A 197 1.34 -3.11 20.26
N PHE A 198 1.29 -4.06 21.17
CA PHE A 198 0.04 -4.66 21.60
C PHE A 198 -0.58 -3.84 22.72
N ALA A 199 -1.89 -3.64 22.64
CA ALA A 199 -2.73 -3.11 23.69
C ALA A 199 -3.85 -4.14 23.94
N GLY A 200 -3.65 -5.03 24.91
CA GLY A 200 -4.42 -6.26 24.96
C GLY A 200 -4.21 -7.10 23.72
N ASP A 201 -5.30 -7.52 23.08
CA ASP A 201 -5.26 -8.31 21.84
C ASP A 201 -5.18 -7.44 20.58
N THR A 202 -5.39 -6.12 20.72
CA THR A 202 -5.27 -5.17 19.61
C THR A 202 -3.81 -4.83 19.32
N PHE A 203 -3.38 -5.00 18.07
CA PHE A 203 -2.08 -4.53 17.61
C PHE A 203 -2.24 -3.16 16.98
N VAL A 204 -1.62 -2.14 17.55
CA VAL A 204 -1.67 -0.75 17.05
C VAL A 204 -0.32 -0.31 16.51
N ALA A 205 -0.31 0.39 15.37
CA ALA A 205 0.89 0.83 14.67
C ALA A 205 0.78 2.30 14.22
N ARG A 206 1.85 3.06 14.35
CA ARG A 206 1.99 4.42 13.77
C ARG A 206 2.47 4.33 12.34
N THR A 207 1.64 3.75 11.50
CA THR A 207 1.82 3.60 10.06
C THR A 207 0.60 4.12 9.32
N GLY A 208 0.68 4.21 8.00
CA GLY A 208 -0.39 4.67 7.13
C GLY A 208 0.09 4.88 5.71
N TYR A 209 -0.85 5.16 4.81
CA TYR A 209 -0.64 5.24 3.37
C TYR A 209 -1.22 6.53 2.76
N THR A 210 -1.23 7.61 3.53
CA THR A 210 -1.91 8.86 3.13
C THR A 210 -1.03 10.10 3.14
N GLY A 211 0.15 10.02 3.76
CA GLY A 211 0.97 11.19 4.02
C GLY A 211 0.47 12.07 5.18
N GLU A 212 -0.62 11.66 5.84
CA GLU A 212 -1.12 12.27 7.07
C GLU A 212 -0.67 11.49 8.31
N ARG A 213 -0.79 12.12 9.46
CA ARG A 213 -0.70 11.42 10.74
C ARG A 213 -1.85 10.45 10.89
N GLY A 214 -1.61 9.38 11.63
CA GLY A 214 -2.63 8.39 11.89
C GLY A 214 -2.06 7.12 12.49
N PHE A 215 -2.85 6.06 12.41
CA PHE A 215 -2.48 4.76 12.91
C PHE A 215 -3.26 3.67 12.20
N GLU A 216 -2.74 2.47 12.29
CA GLU A 216 -3.36 1.25 11.80
C GLU A 216 -3.56 0.29 12.97
N MET A 217 -4.64 -0.48 12.93
CA MET A 217 -4.99 -1.45 13.96
C MET A 217 -5.27 -2.79 13.31
N LEU A 218 -4.68 -3.85 13.89
CA LEU A 218 -5.12 -5.22 13.63
C LEU A 218 -5.89 -5.70 14.87
N VAL A 219 -7.11 -6.10 14.62
CA VAL A 219 -8.06 -6.58 15.63
C VAL A 219 -8.63 -7.93 15.21
N ASP A 220 -9.21 -8.68 16.15
CA ASP A 220 -10.00 -9.84 15.79
C ASP A 220 -11.10 -9.45 14.78
N ALA A 221 -11.27 -10.27 13.74
CA ALA A 221 -12.25 -10.01 12.69
C ALA A 221 -13.69 -9.83 13.22
N HIS A 222 -14.03 -10.52 14.33
CA HIS A 222 -15.34 -10.39 14.99
C HIS A 222 -15.53 -9.04 15.68
N GLU A 223 -14.44 -8.38 16.11
CA GLU A 223 -14.49 -7.09 16.78
C GLU A 223 -14.46 -5.90 15.79
N ALA A 224 -14.01 -6.13 14.57
CA ALA A 224 -13.79 -5.08 13.57
C ALA A 224 -15.03 -4.24 13.29
N VAL A 225 -16.21 -4.88 13.18
CA VAL A 225 -17.50 -4.21 12.90
C VAL A 225 -17.86 -3.24 14.03
N ALA A 226 -17.74 -3.69 15.28
CA ALA A 226 -18.05 -2.86 16.45
C ALA A 226 -17.10 -1.67 16.54
N LEU A 227 -15.81 -1.88 16.30
CA LEU A 227 -14.80 -0.84 16.32
C LEU A 227 -15.01 0.18 15.18
N TRP A 228 -15.28 -0.28 13.98
CA TRP A 228 -15.63 0.56 12.82
C TRP A 228 -16.81 1.48 13.15
N ARG A 229 -17.91 0.92 13.63
CA ARG A 229 -19.12 1.66 14.00
C ARG A 229 -18.85 2.72 15.07
N ARG A 230 -18.02 2.41 16.06
CA ARG A 230 -17.61 3.38 17.10
C ARG A 230 -16.88 4.57 16.51
N PHE A 231 -15.90 4.37 15.60
CA PHE A 231 -15.22 5.45 14.93
C PHE A 231 -16.15 6.31 14.08
N VAL A 232 -17.03 5.69 13.30
CA VAL A 232 -18.02 6.38 12.46
C VAL A 232 -19.01 7.20 13.32
N ALA A 233 -19.49 6.63 14.42
CA ALA A 233 -20.39 7.32 15.37
C ALA A 233 -19.72 8.55 16.04
N HIS A 234 -18.38 8.57 16.12
CA HIS A 234 -17.61 9.71 16.64
C HIS A 234 -17.10 10.65 15.54
N GLY A 235 -17.68 10.57 14.34
CA GLY A 235 -17.46 11.53 13.24
C GLY A 235 -16.23 11.26 12.37
N VAL A 236 -15.58 10.09 12.50
CA VAL A 236 -14.56 9.66 11.55
C VAL A 236 -15.24 9.25 10.25
N VAL A 237 -14.80 9.81 9.14
CA VAL A 237 -15.46 9.63 7.85
C VAL A 237 -15.00 8.31 7.21
N PRO A 238 -15.91 7.40 6.83
CA PRO A 238 -15.57 6.28 5.99
C PRO A 238 -14.92 6.75 4.68
N ALA A 239 -13.81 6.14 4.31
CA ALA A 239 -13.08 6.50 3.10
C ALA A 239 -12.73 5.23 2.30
N GLY A 240 -13.00 5.26 1.00
CA GLY A 240 -12.81 4.12 0.11
C GLY A 240 -11.49 4.18 -0.68
N LEU A 241 -11.34 3.21 -1.58
CA LEU A 241 -10.14 3.06 -2.43
C LEU A 241 -9.85 4.28 -3.28
N GLY A 242 -10.89 5.01 -3.74
CA GLY A 242 -10.69 6.21 -4.55
C GLY A 242 -9.98 7.34 -3.79
N ALA A 243 -10.35 7.55 -2.51
CA ALA A 243 -9.65 8.49 -1.65
C ALA A 243 -8.27 7.96 -1.27
N ARG A 244 -8.15 6.66 -0.95
CA ARG A 244 -6.86 6.02 -0.64
C ARG A 244 -5.84 6.22 -1.77
N ASP A 245 -6.24 6.01 -3.03
CA ASP A 245 -5.35 6.15 -4.18
C ASP A 245 -4.92 7.60 -4.41
N THR A 246 -5.84 8.58 -4.34
CA THR A 246 -5.45 9.99 -4.49
C THR A 246 -4.54 10.48 -3.35
N LEU A 247 -4.76 10.01 -2.12
CA LEU A 247 -3.94 10.35 -0.95
C LEU A 247 -2.53 9.76 -1.03
N ARG A 248 -2.41 8.45 -1.35
CA ARG A 248 -1.10 7.79 -1.47
C ARG A 248 -0.28 8.40 -2.61
N LEU A 249 -0.93 8.73 -3.75
CA LEU A 249 -0.27 9.35 -4.89
C LEU A 249 0.26 10.73 -4.52
N GLU A 250 -0.55 11.58 -3.84
CA GLU A 250 -0.09 12.86 -3.31
C GLU A 250 1.10 12.70 -2.34
N ALA A 251 1.10 11.64 -1.53
CA ALA A 251 2.19 11.32 -0.63
C ALA A 251 3.42 10.70 -1.34
N GLY A 252 3.35 10.45 -2.66
CA GLY A 252 4.43 9.85 -3.43
C GLY A 252 4.71 8.39 -3.07
N MET A 253 3.69 7.67 -2.58
CA MET A 253 3.83 6.27 -2.16
C MET A 253 3.50 5.33 -3.32
N ASN A 254 4.34 4.31 -3.47
CA ASN A 254 4.23 3.31 -4.52
C ASN A 254 3.00 2.42 -4.33
N LEU A 255 2.52 1.86 -5.44
CA LEU A 255 1.52 0.79 -5.48
C LEU A 255 2.08 -0.37 -6.28
N TYR A 256 2.12 -1.56 -5.68
CA TYR A 256 2.55 -2.78 -6.38
C TYR A 256 1.70 -3.04 -7.64
N GLY A 257 2.34 -3.46 -8.71
CA GLY A 257 1.73 -3.61 -10.03
C GLY A 257 1.68 -2.32 -10.86
N HIS A 258 2.08 -1.17 -10.30
CA HIS A 258 2.17 0.12 -10.97
C HIS A 258 3.60 0.65 -11.02
N GLU A 259 4.15 1.02 -9.85
CA GLU A 259 5.51 1.56 -9.74
C GLU A 259 6.58 0.46 -9.76
N MET A 260 6.25 -0.75 -9.37
CA MET A 260 7.12 -1.92 -9.39
C MET A 260 6.32 -3.20 -9.58
N ASP A 261 6.98 -4.20 -10.11
CA ASP A 261 6.53 -5.55 -10.33
C ASP A 261 7.73 -6.51 -10.40
N GLU A 262 7.49 -7.76 -10.77
CA GLU A 262 8.51 -8.81 -10.88
C GLU A 262 9.60 -8.54 -11.94
N HIS A 263 9.41 -7.54 -12.81
CA HIS A 263 10.36 -7.14 -13.85
C HIS A 263 11.08 -5.83 -13.52
N VAL A 264 10.67 -5.12 -12.47
CA VAL A 264 11.20 -3.81 -12.09
C VAL A 264 11.85 -3.88 -10.72
N SER A 265 13.11 -3.43 -10.65
CA SER A 265 13.86 -3.43 -9.40
C SER A 265 13.47 -2.27 -8.48
N PRO A 266 13.70 -2.39 -7.17
CA PRO A 266 13.49 -1.29 -6.23
C PRO A 266 14.40 -0.09 -6.54
N LEU A 267 15.52 -0.28 -7.23
CA LEU A 267 16.43 0.81 -7.62
C LEU A 267 15.81 1.75 -8.65
N GLU A 268 14.97 1.24 -9.54
CA GLU A 268 14.27 2.03 -10.57
C GLU A 268 12.87 2.48 -10.13
N SER A 269 12.40 2.02 -8.96
CA SER A 269 11.07 2.32 -8.39
C SER A 269 11.11 3.39 -7.29
N GLY A 270 12.25 4.10 -7.12
CA GLY A 270 12.39 5.06 -6.02
C GLY A 270 12.54 4.41 -4.64
N LEU A 271 12.74 3.09 -4.57
CA LEU A 271 12.84 2.30 -3.34
C LEU A 271 14.28 1.87 -3.00
N ALA A 272 15.30 2.46 -3.61
CA ALA A 272 16.71 2.14 -3.33
C ALA A 272 17.06 2.25 -1.83
N TRP A 273 16.41 3.15 -1.09
CA TRP A 273 16.58 3.35 0.34
C TRP A 273 16.10 2.16 1.19
N THR A 274 15.27 1.26 0.62
CA THR A 274 14.81 0.03 1.25
C THR A 274 15.73 -1.16 1.00
N VAL A 275 16.81 -0.97 0.23
CA VAL A 275 17.74 -2.05 -0.13
C VAL A 275 19.06 -1.88 0.62
N SER A 276 19.45 -2.87 1.41
CA SER A 276 20.71 -2.86 2.16
C SER A 276 21.80 -3.60 1.39
N LEU A 277 22.54 -2.86 0.55
CA LEU A 277 23.69 -3.36 -0.24
C LEU A 277 25.05 -3.06 0.40
N ALA A 278 25.10 -2.31 1.51
CA ALA A 278 26.34 -1.86 2.12
C ALA A 278 27.05 -2.93 2.97
N THR A 279 26.35 -4.01 3.31
CA THR A 279 26.88 -5.14 4.10
C THR A 279 27.10 -6.35 3.20
N ASP A 280 27.94 -7.30 3.67
CA ASP A 280 28.16 -8.58 2.98
C ASP A 280 27.01 -9.59 3.18
N ARG A 281 25.87 -9.12 3.70
CA ARG A 281 24.68 -9.92 3.87
C ARG A 281 24.16 -10.43 2.54
N GLU A 282 24.02 -11.74 2.39
CA GLU A 282 23.38 -12.34 1.24
C GLU A 282 21.85 -12.34 1.41
N PHE A 283 21.15 -11.96 0.34
CA PHE A 283 19.69 -12.04 0.23
C PHE A 283 19.26 -12.27 -1.22
N ILE A 284 18.05 -12.78 -1.41
CA ILE A 284 17.53 -13.11 -2.73
C ILE A 284 17.45 -11.83 -3.59
N GLY A 285 18.02 -11.89 -4.80
CA GLY A 285 18.08 -10.75 -5.73
C GLY A 285 19.29 -9.82 -5.57
N ARG A 286 20.08 -9.95 -4.48
CA ARG A 286 21.24 -9.07 -4.22
C ARG A 286 22.22 -8.99 -5.38
N SER A 287 22.63 -10.13 -5.91
CA SER A 287 23.61 -10.19 -7.01
C SER A 287 23.10 -9.48 -8.27
N ALA A 288 21.81 -9.56 -8.56
CA ALA A 288 21.19 -8.85 -9.69
C ALA A 288 21.21 -7.34 -9.46
N LEU A 289 20.85 -6.87 -8.26
CA LEU A 289 20.88 -5.45 -7.92
C LEU A 289 22.31 -4.87 -7.93
N LEU A 290 23.30 -5.64 -7.49
CA LEU A 290 24.71 -5.22 -7.58
C LEU A 290 25.17 -5.08 -9.03
N ARG A 291 24.82 -6.04 -9.92
CA ARG A 291 25.09 -5.92 -11.35
C ARG A 291 24.41 -4.72 -11.97
N GLN A 292 23.12 -4.51 -11.70
CA GLN A 292 22.36 -3.36 -12.20
C GLN A 292 23.01 -2.03 -11.77
N ARG A 293 23.40 -1.93 -10.49
CA ARG A 293 24.08 -0.74 -9.97
C ARG A 293 25.44 -0.52 -10.64
N ALA A 294 26.21 -1.57 -10.89
CA ALA A 294 27.53 -1.46 -11.55
C ALA A 294 27.43 -1.07 -13.03
N GLN A 295 26.38 -1.52 -13.71
CA GLN A 295 26.09 -1.16 -15.10
C GLN A 295 25.49 0.24 -15.26
N GLY A 296 24.99 0.84 -14.16
CA GLY A 296 24.21 2.06 -14.15
C GLY A 296 22.72 1.79 -14.39
N LEU A 297 21.88 2.57 -13.74
CA LEU A 297 20.43 2.48 -13.90
C LEU A 297 20.03 3.09 -15.26
N ALA A 298 19.11 2.43 -15.96
CA ALA A 298 18.57 2.96 -17.20
C ALA A 298 17.46 3.99 -16.94
N ARG A 299 16.68 3.79 -15.89
CA ARG A 299 15.49 4.58 -15.57
C ARG A 299 15.43 4.91 -14.09
N ARG A 300 14.61 5.90 -13.76
CA ARG A 300 14.22 6.25 -12.38
C ARG A 300 12.74 6.59 -12.28
N LEU A 301 12.18 6.45 -11.10
CA LEU A 301 10.85 6.94 -10.76
C LEU A 301 10.94 8.37 -10.24
N THR A 302 10.04 9.24 -10.70
CA THR A 302 9.88 10.60 -10.18
C THR A 302 8.42 11.03 -10.27
N GLY A 303 8.08 12.24 -9.82
CA GLY A 303 6.77 12.84 -9.93
C GLY A 303 6.61 13.66 -11.20
N LEU A 304 5.34 13.87 -11.60
CA LEU A 304 4.93 14.76 -12.68
C LEU A 304 3.75 15.60 -12.22
N VAL A 305 3.74 16.88 -12.53
CA VAL A 305 2.59 17.79 -12.33
C VAL A 305 2.22 18.47 -13.64
N LEU A 306 0.91 18.51 -13.96
CA LEU A 306 0.41 19.26 -15.11
C LEU A 306 0.48 20.76 -14.85
N GLN A 307 0.87 21.54 -15.84
CA GLN A 307 0.87 23.01 -15.80
C GLN A 307 -0.53 23.60 -15.94
N GLY A 308 -1.44 22.89 -16.58
CA GLY A 308 -2.83 23.29 -16.81
C GLY A 308 -3.86 22.31 -16.25
N ALA A 309 -5.12 22.50 -16.67
CA ALA A 309 -6.20 21.60 -16.36
C ALA A 309 -6.00 20.23 -17.04
N GLY A 310 -6.38 19.16 -16.37
CA GLY A 310 -6.29 17.82 -16.92
C GLY A 310 -6.16 16.75 -15.84
N VAL A 311 -6.16 15.50 -16.27
CA VAL A 311 -6.00 14.33 -15.41
C VAL A 311 -4.91 13.45 -16.00
N VAL A 312 -3.96 13.07 -15.17
CA VAL A 312 -2.92 12.11 -15.53
C VAL A 312 -3.45 10.69 -15.36
N ARG A 313 -3.06 9.78 -16.26
CA ARG A 313 -3.48 8.37 -16.23
C ARG A 313 -2.28 7.45 -16.45
N ALA A 314 -2.29 6.31 -15.79
CA ALA A 314 -1.31 5.26 -16.02
C ALA A 314 -1.23 4.86 -17.50
N GLY A 315 -0.01 4.53 -17.96
CA GLY A 315 0.29 4.15 -19.32
C GLY A 315 0.42 5.31 -20.33
N GLN A 316 0.21 6.56 -19.92
CA GLN A 316 0.46 7.71 -20.78
C GLN A 316 1.96 7.92 -20.98
N GLU A 317 2.33 8.35 -22.18
CA GLU A 317 3.70 8.69 -22.55
C GLU A 317 4.06 10.09 -22.06
N VAL A 318 5.29 10.24 -21.56
CA VAL A 318 5.89 11.53 -21.18
C VAL A 318 7.09 11.78 -22.07
N ARG A 319 7.15 12.93 -22.71
CA ARG A 319 8.25 13.35 -23.60
C ARG A 319 8.95 14.57 -23.04
N GLY A 320 10.28 14.55 -23.10
CA GLY A 320 11.10 15.68 -22.68
C GLY A 320 12.50 15.63 -23.29
N PRO A 321 13.36 16.59 -22.93
CA PRO A 321 14.76 16.59 -23.37
C PRO A 321 15.52 15.31 -22.99
N PHE A 322 15.05 14.63 -21.94
CA PHE A 322 15.57 13.35 -21.44
C PHE A 322 15.14 12.13 -22.28
N GLY A 323 14.28 12.32 -23.30
CA GLY A 323 13.68 11.23 -24.09
C GLY A 323 12.25 10.91 -23.67
N VAL A 324 11.91 9.60 -23.67
CA VAL A 324 10.55 9.11 -23.44
C VAL A 324 10.46 8.36 -22.12
N GLY A 325 9.45 8.74 -21.32
CA GLY A 325 9.03 8.08 -20.08
C GLY A 325 7.59 7.57 -20.16
N THR A 326 7.15 6.93 -19.07
CA THR A 326 5.78 6.39 -18.95
C THR A 326 5.22 6.69 -17.57
N VAL A 327 3.97 7.13 -17.54
CA VAL A 327 3.20 7.29 -16.29
C VAL A 327 2.92 5.91 -15.71
N THR A 328 3.33 5.66 -14.49
CA THR A 328 3.03 4.43 -13.75
C THR A 328 1.72 4.56 -12.96
N SER A 329 1.54 5.68 -12.26
CA SER A 329 0.31 6.05 -11.58
C SER A 329 -0.06 7.49 -11.88
N GLY A 330 -1.33 7.78 -12.06
CA GLY A 330 -1.77 9.14 -12.35
C GLY A 330 -3.21 9.39 -11.93
N SER A 331 -3.46 10.59 -11.41
CA SER A 331 -4.78 11.04 -10.99
C SER A 331 -4.89 12.55 -11.03
N PHE A 332 -6.08 13.06 -10.68
CA PHE A 332 -6.26 14.43 -10.25
C PHE A 332 -6.00 14.51 -8.74
N SER A 333 -5.16 15.44 -8.31
CA SER A 333 -4.93 15.75 -6.89
C SER A 333 -6.00 16.73 -6.39
N PRO A 334 -6.87 16.31 -5.47
CA PRO A 334 -7.85 17.23 -4.88
C PRO A 334 -7.20 18.36 -4.05
N THR A 335 -6.05 18.06 -3.39
CA THR A 335 -5.34 19.07 -2.58
C THR A 335 -4.71 20.16 -3.44
N LEU A 336 -4.07 19.78 -4.56
CA LEU A 336 -3.36 20.72 -5.43
C LEU A 336 -4.24 21.31 -6.54
N SER A 337 -5.43 20.73 -6.79
CA SER A 337 -6.29 21.05 -7.92
C SER A 337 -5.54 20.92 -9.27
N ARG A 338 -4.70 19.89 -9.39
CA ARG A 338 -3.85 19.61 -10.56
C ARG A 338 -3.83 18.12 -10.87
N GLY A 339 -3.58 17.78 -12.14
CA GLY A 339 -3.19 16.43 -12.53
C GLY A 339 -1.77 16.13 -12.03
N ILE A 340 -1.59 15.03 -11.32
CA ILE A 340 -0.29 14.55 -10.85
C ILE A 340 -0.09 13.08 -11.22
N GLY A 341 1.15 12.65 -11.30
CA GLY A 341 1.49 11.25 -11.53
C GLY A 341 2.87 10.89 -11.04
N LEU A 342 3.08 9.60 -10.81
CA LEU A 342 4.40 9.00 -10.73
C LEU A 342 4.77 8.52 -12.14
N VAL A 343 6.01 8.77 -12.54
CA VAL A 343 6.48 8.49 -13.90
C VAL A 343 7.84 7.82 -13.88
N ARG A 344 8.01 6.80 -14.71
CA ARG A 344 9.29 6.17 -14.94
C ARG A 344 9.95 6.79 -16.17
N VAL A 345 11.03 7.50 -15.97
CA VAL A 345 11.76 8.26 -16.99
C VAL A 345 13.18 7.76 -17.13
N PRO A 346 13.89 8.04 -18.25
CA PRO A 346 15.32 7.81 -18.35
C PRO A 346 16.09 8.43 -17.17
N ILE A 347 17.18 7.80 -16.76
CA ILE A 347 17.95 8.22 -15.57
C ILE A 347 18.51 9.65 -15.70
N ALA A 348 18.72 10.13 -16.92
CA ALA A 348 19.21 11.47 -17.21
C ALA A 348 18.19 12.59 -16.92
N ALA A 349 16.89 12.25 -16.77
CA ALA A 349 15.85 13.22 -16.46
C ALA A 349 16.08 13.88 -15.10
N LEU A 350 15.90 15.21 -15.04
CA LEU A 350 16.06 15.98 -13.81
C LEU A 350 14.73 16.50 -13.29
N ASP A 351 14.59 16.58 -11.97
CA ASP A 351 13.44 17.24 -11.37
C ASP A 351 13.47 18.74 -11.68
N GLY A 352 12.32 19.32 -12.02
CA GLY A 352 12.20 20.68 -12.52
C GLY A 352 12.10 20.80 -14.05
N GLU A 353 12.52 19.77 -14.80
CA GLU A 353 12.45 19.80 -16.26
C GLU A 353 11.01 19.89 -16.79
N ALA A 354 10.82 20.78 -17.76
CA ALA A 354 9.58 20.83 -18.53
C ALA A 354 9.48 19.60 -19.45
N CYS A 355 8.26 19.07 -19.53
CA CYS A 355 7.96 17.92 -20.37
C CYS A 355 6.52 18.00 -20.89
N GLU A 356 6.18 17.07 -21.74
CA GLU A 356 4.87 16.93 -22.36
C GLU A 356 4.24 15.60 -21.97
N LEU A 357 2.98 15.63 -21.55
CA LEU A 357 2.17 14.43 -21.36
C LEU A 357 1.32 14.20 -22.59
N VAL A 358 1.44 13.03 -23.20
CA VAL A 358 0.66 12.64 -24.37
C VAL A 358 -0.65 11.99 -23.92
N GLY A 359 -1.78 12.65 -24.21
CA GLY A 359 -3.12 12.15 -23.91
C GLY A 359 -3.54 11.02 -24.86
N ARG A 360 -4.55 10.24 -24.47
CA ARG A 360 -5.05 9.09 -25.24
C ARG A 360 -5.58 9.48 -26.64
N SER A 361 -6.06 10.70 -26.80
CA SER A 361 -6.53 11.26 -28.08
C SER A 361 -5.42 11.93 -28.89
N GLY A 362 -4.15 11.82 -28.49
CA GLY A 362 -3.02 12.47 -29.11
C GLY A 362 -2.84 13.94 -28.71
N GLN A 363 -3.70 14.49 -27.84
CA GLN A 363 -3.49 15.83 -27.29
C GLN A 363 -2.21 15.86 -26.44
N VAL A 364 -1.52 16.98 -26.48
CA VAL A 364 -0.30 17.21 -25.69
C VAL A 364 -0.61 18.21 -24.59
N LEU A 365 -0.25 17.86 -23.35
CA LEU A 365 -0.43 18.70 -22.17
C LEU A 365 0.95 19.06 -21.60
N GLY A 366 1.18 20.35 -21.35
CA GLY A 366 2.40 20.81 -20.67
C GLY A 366 2.46 20.28 -19.25
N ALA A 367 3.61 19.76 -18.87
CA ALA A 367 3.87 19.19 -17.56
C ALA A 367 5.29 19.53 -17.10
N ARG A 368 5.59 19.24 -15.85
CA ARG A 368 6.93 19.38 -15.27
C ARG A 368 7.23 18.18 -14.38
N LEU A 369 8.46 17.69 -14.42
CA LEU A 369 8.95 16.71 -13.46
C LEU A 369 9.17 17.36 -12.09
N VAL A 370 8.84 16.65 -11.02
CA VAL A 370 8.98 17.13 -9.64
C VAL A 370 9.40 15.98 -8.73
N ALA A 371 10.20 16.27 -7.71
CA ALA A 371 10.51 15.29 -6.69
C ALA A 371 9.28 15.02 -5.80
N PRO A 372 8.79 13.76 -5.66
CA PRO A 372 7.78 13.44 -4.67
C PRO A 372 8.35 13.52 -3.24
N PRO A 373 7.51 13.68 -2.20
CA PRO A 373 6.07 13.74 -2.23
C PRO A 373 5.50 15.08 -2.73
N PHE A 374 4.28 15.04 -3.28
CA PHE A 374 3.58 16.24 -3.72
C PHE A 374 2.92 16.97 -2.55
N VAL A 375 2.35 16.21 -1.60
CA VAL A 375 1.64 16.71 -0.41
C VAL A 375 2.03 15.88 0.80
N ARG A 376 2.21 16.54 1.95
CA ARG A 376 2.38 15.90 3.25
C ARG A 376 1.78 16.78 4.35
N ASP A 377 1.12 16.16 5.34
CA ASP A 377 0.41 16.86 6.43
C ASP A 377 -0.50 17.99 5.88
N GLY A 378 -1.27 17.70 4.82
CA GLY A 378 -2.16 18.62 4.14
C GLY A 378 -1.49 19.79 3.39
N ARG A 379 -0.16 19.82 3.29
CA ARG A 379 0.61 20.93 2.68
C ARG A 379 1.24 20.50 1.36
N ALA A 380 1.12 21.36 0.35
CA ALA A 380 1.87 21.22 -0.89
C ALA A 380 3.38 21.31 -0.61
N LEU A 381 4.16 20.41 -1.18
CA LEU A 381 5.62 20.39 -1.10
C LEU A 381 6.28 20.69 -2.44
N ILE A 382 5.49 20.91 -3.48
CA ILE A 382 5.94 21.29 -4.82
C ILE A 382 5.42 22.68 -5.17
N ASP A 383 6.16 23.41 -5.97
CA ASP A 383 5.68 24.66 -6.61
C ASP A 383 4.68 24.28 -7.71
N LEU A 384 3.61 25.07 -7.88
CA LEU A 384 2.53 24.84 -8.84
C LEU A 384 2.62 25.77 -10.04
#